data_7a83dc144539ba98668b81d2b0885875
#
_entry.id   7a83dc144539ba98668b81d2b0885875
#
_cell.length_a   1.000
_cell.length_b   1.000
_cell.length_c   1.000
_cell.angle_alpha   90.00
_cell.angle_beta   90.00
_cell.angle_gamma   90.00
#
_symmetry.space_group_name_H-M   'P 1'
#
loop_
_entity.id
_entity.type
_entity.pdbx_description
1 polymer ?
#
loop_
_entity_poly.entity_id
_entity_poly.type
_entity_poly.pdbx_seq_one_letter_code
_entity_poly.pdbx_strand_id
1 'polypeptide(L)'
;METERILLRYWQESDAEALFKYASDPDVGPRAGWPVHKSVEESREIIRTFFHNETTWAIVLKETGEAIGCIGYYTHETSNIPIGENDCEVGYWVGKPFWNQGICTEALKLMLDYCINEKHFENIWADHFTGNPASGRVMEKCGFVDTGMLNKCSQLVGGDKEMVKVFKYNG
;
A
#
# COMPACT_ATOMS: atom_id res chain seq x y z
N MET A 1 -14.86 -2.73 3.08
CA MET A 1 -15.04 -2.32 1.65
C MET A 1 -14.78 -3.54 0.77
N GLU A 2 -15.53 -3.74 -0.30
CA GLU A 2 -15.36 -4.95 -1.11
C GLU A 2 -15.77 -4.76 -2.56
N THR A 3 -15.29 -5.66 -3.43
CA THR A 3 -15.72 -5.84 -4.81
C THR A 3 -16.20 -7.29 -4.99
N GLU A 4 -16.38 -7.72 -6.23
CA GLU A 4 -16.66 -9.13 -6.53
C GLU A 4 -15.50 -10.05 -6.12
N ARG A 5 -14.24 -9.61 -6.33
CA ARG A 5 -13.04 -10.45 -6.15
C ARG A 5 -12.32 -10.27 -4.82
N ILE A 6 -12.34 -9.06 -4.24
CA ILE A 6 -11.55 -8.74 -3.05
C ILE A 6 -12.40 -8.12 -1.95
N LEU A 7 -11.94 -8.32 -0.71
CA LEU A 7 -12.43 -7.70 0.51
C LEU A 7 -11.27 -6.94 1.17
N LEU A 8 -11.46 -5.66 1.50
CA LEU A 8 -10.58 -4.89 2.37
C LEU A 8 -11.13 -4.96 3.79
N ARG A 9 -10.40 -5.62 4.69
CA ARG A 9 -10.68 -5.71 6.12
C ARG A 9 -9.44 -5.44 6.95
N TYR A 10 -9.60 -5.14 8.22
CA TYR A 10 -8.45 -5.04 9.11
C TYR A 10 -7.70 -6.37 9.21
N TRP A 11 -6.38 -6.25 9.40
CA TRP A 11 -5.50 -7.39 9.59
C TRP A 11 -5.88 -8.17 10.87
N GLN A 12 -5.71 -9.46 10.83
CA GLN A 12 -5.91 -10.39 11.93
C GLN A 12 -4.62 -11.17 12.19
N GLU A 13 -4.35 -11.54 13.43
CA GLU A 13 -3.16 -12.35 13.75
C GLU A 13 -3.13 -13.70 13.01
N SER A 14 -4.32 -14.24 12.69
CA SER A 14 -4.45 -15.44 11.87
C SER A 14 -3.94 -15.27 10.44
N ASP A 15 -3.74 -14.04 9.96
CA ASP A 15 -3.18 -13.76 8.63
C ASP A 15 -1.63 -13.86 8.60
N ALA A 16 -0.97 -14.13 9.71
CA ALA A 16 0.48 -14.12 9.81
C ALA A 16 1.17 -15.08 8.83
N GLU A 17 0.60 -16.26 8.59
CA GLU A 17 1.14 -17.22 7.62
C GLU A 17 1.02 -16.70 6.19
N ALA A 18 -0.13 -16.11 5.85
CA ALA A 18 -0.36 -15.51 4.54
C ALA A 18 0.54 -14.28 4.32
N LEU A 19 0.67 -13.43 5.34
CA LEU A 19 1.59 -12.29 5.30
C LEU A 19 3.04 -12.76 5.09
N PHE A 20 3.52 -13.74 5.85
CA PHE A 20 4.86 -14.28 5.68
C PHE A 20 5.08 -14.87 4.29
N LYS A 21 4.12 -15.65 3.78
CA LYS A 21 4.18 -16.28 2.46
C LYS A 21 4.50 -15.28 1.34
N TYR A 22 3.92 -14.07 1.39
CA TYR A 22 4.12 -13.06 0.36
C TYR A 22 5.19 -12.03 0.71
N ALA A 23 5.33 -11.70 1.99
CA ALA A 23 6.30 -10.72 2.45
C ALA A 23 7.74 -11.27 2.56
N SER A 24 7.93 -12.57 2.50
CA SER A 24 9.25 -13.20 2.41
C SER A 24 9.82 -13.22 0.98
N ASP A 25 9.02 -12.88 -0.04
CA ASP A 25 9.50 -12.79 -1.42
C ASP A 25 10.38 -11.53 -1.59
N PRO A 26 11.65 -11.67 -2.02
CA PRO A 26 12.58 -10.55 -2.19
C PRO A 26 12.17 -9.55 -3.27
N ASP A 27 11.23 -9.91 -4.13
CA ASP A 27 10.69 -8.98 -5.13
C ASP A 27 9.53 -8.14 -4.60
N VAL A 28 8.95 -8.44 -3.44
CA VAL A 28 7.78 -7.73 -2.88
C VAL A 28 8.21 -6.63 -1.93
N GLY A 29 8.78 -6.98 -0.77
CA GLY A 29 9.12 -6.03 0.29
C GLY A 29 10.03 -4.90 -0.15
N PRO A 30 11.20 -5.17 -0.75
CA PRO A 30 12.13 -4.14 -1.19
C PRO A 30 11.54 -3.15 -2.20
N ARG A 31 10.63 -3.59 -3.07
CA ARG A 31 9.91 -2.70 -4.02
C ARG A 31 8.86 -1.82 -3.36
N ALA A 32 8.44 -2.17 -2.15
CA ALA A 32 7.47 -1.43 -1.35
C ALA A 32 8.12 -0.66 -0.18
N GLY A 33 9.47 -0.72 -0.04
CA GLY A 33 10.22 0.08 0.93
C GLY A 33 10.46 -0.58 2.29
N TRP A 34 10.28 -1.92 2.40
CA TRP A 34 10.49 -2.66 3.64
C TRP A 34 11.27 -3.97 3.40
N PRO A 35 11.99 -4.49 4.42
CA PRO A 35 12.79 -5.70 4.28
C PRO A 35 11.92 -6.95 4.20
N VAL A 36 12.45 -8.01 3.57
CA VAL A 36 11.77 -9.31 3.55
C VAL A 36 11.54 -9.82 4.98
N HIS A 37 10.36 -10.38 5.21
CA HIS A 37 10.05 -11.06 6.48
C HIS A 37 10.81 -12.37 6.59
N LYS A 38 11.29 -12.69 7.79
CA LYS A 38 12.16 -13.82 8.05
C LYS A 38 11.43 -15.03 8.67
N SER A 39 10.24 -14.81 9.23
CA SER A 39 9.44 -15.85 9.86
C SER A 39 7.96 -15.45 9.96
N VAL A 40 7.10 -16.44 10.20
CA VAL A 40 5.67 -16.22 10.51
C VAL A 40 5.52 -15.41 11.80
N GLU A 41 6.39 -15.63 12.78
CA GLU A 41 6.33 -14.90 14.04
C GLU A 41 6.66 -13.41 13.88
N GLU A 42 7.66 -13.08 13.06
CA GLU A 42 7.94 -11.68 12.68
C GLU A 42 6.73 -11.05 11.98
N SER A 43 6.11 -11.78 11.05
CA SER A 43 4.89 -11.31 10.38
C SER A 43 3.73 -11.08 11.35
N ARG A 44 3.56 -11.96 12.35
CA ARG A 44 2.55 -11.80 13.42
C ARG A 44 2.82 -10.56 14.26
N GLU A 45 4.07 -10.33 14.62
CA GLU A 45 4.46 -9.13 15.38
C GLU A 45 4.23 -7.85 14.57
N ILE A 46 4.50 -7.86 13.27
CA ILE A 46 4.20 -6.73 12.39
C ILE A 46 2.69 -6.47 12.31
N ILE A 47 1.86 -7.49 12.25
CA ILE A 47 0.40 -7.32 12.33
C ILE A 47 0.02 -6.63 13.64
N ARG A 48 0.55 -7.08 14.77
CA ARG A 48 0.23 -6.52 16.10
C ARG A 48 0.68 -5.07 16.28
N THR A 49 1.83 -4.71 15.74
CA THR A 49 2.49 -3.42 16.02
C THR A 49 2.26 -2.37 14.95
N PHE A 50 2.29 -2.77 13.68
CA PHE A 50 2.22 -1.83 12.55
C PHE A 50 0.88 -1.85 11.81
N PHE A 51 0.21 -3.02 11.73
CA PHE A 51 -1.06 -3.14 10.99
C PHE A 51 -2.30 -3.12 11.90
N HIS A 52 -2.11 -3.15 13.21
CA HIS A 52 -3.21 -3.01 14.19
C HIS A 52 -3.58 -1.53 14.36
N ASN A 53 -4.14 -0.93 13.31
CA ASN A 53 -4.57 0.47 13.29
C ASN A 53 -5.77 0.62 12.33
N GLU A 54 -6.37 1.82 12.32
CA GLU A 54 -7.54 2.15 11.51
C GLU A 54 -7.22 2.65 10.11
N THR A 55 -5.93 2.69 9.73
CA THR A 55 -5.48 3.24 8.44
C THR A 55 -4.89 2.19 7.50
N THR A 56 -4.86 0.91 7.92
CA THR A 56 -4.19 -0.18 7.19
C THR A 56 -5.08 -1.41 7.08
N TRP A 57 -5.34 -1.86 5.86
CA TRP A 57 -6.20 -3.01 5.55
C TRP A 57 -5.45 -4.13 4.84
N ALA A 58 -5.82 -5.36 5.15
CA ALA A 58 -5.50 -6.52 4.34
C ALA A 58 -6.36 -6.52 3.06
N ILE A 59 -5.73 -6.81 1.92
CA ILE A 59 -6.41 -7.15 0.69
C ILE A 59 -6.65 -8.66 0.72
N VAL A 60 -7.89 -9.08 0.87
CA VAL A 60 -8.27 -10.49 0.97
C VAL A 60 -8.92 -10.96 -0.32
N LEU A 61 -8.43 -12.06 -0.87
CA LEU A 61 -9.04 -12.69 -2.04
C LEU A 61 -10.28 -13.46 -1.61
N LYS A 62 -11.47 -13.09 -2.09
CA LYS A 62 -12.76 -13.67 -1.65
C LYS A 62 -12.89 -15.17 -1.98
N GLU A 63 -12.27 -15.61 -3.05
CA GLU A 63 -12.27 -17.02 -3.47
C GLU A 63 -11.61 -17.93 -2.43
N THR A 64 -10.54 -17.49 -1.79
CA THR A 64 -9.75 -18.31 -0.87
C THR A 64 -9.85 -17.87 0.59
N GLY A 65 -10.30 -16.64 0.85
CA GLY A 65 -10.25 -16.00 2.17
C GLY A 65 -8.84 -15.60 2.61
N GLU A 66 -7.83 -15.71 1.74
CA GLU A 66 -6.42 -15.45 2.05
C GLU A 66 -6.09 -13.97 1.92
N ALA A 67 -5.35 -13.41 2.88
CA ALA A 67 -4.79 -12.06 2.81
C ALA A 67 -3.59 -12.07 1.84
N ILE A 68 -3.75 -11.42 0.69
CA ILE A 68 -2.78 -11.46 -0.42
C ILE A 68 -1.98 -10.17 -0.59
N GLY A 69 -2.25 -9.16 0.20
CA GLY A 69 -1.60 -7.85 0.12
C GLY A 69 -2.12 -6.89 1.17
N CYS A 70 -1.67 -5.66 1.06
CA CYS A 70 -1.99 -4.58 1.97
C CYS A 70 -2.32 -3.31 1.21
N ILE A 71 -3.22 -2.50 1.76
CA ILE A 71 -3.49 -1.14 1.33
C ILE A 71 -3.80 -0.27 2.54
N GLY A 72 -3.41 1.00 2.47
CA GLY A 72 -3.71 1.94 3.54
C GLY A 72 -3.50 3.37 3.12
N TYR A 73 -3.73 4.29 4.07
CA TYR A 73 -3.39 5.70 3.91
C TYR A 73 -2.57 6.20 5.11
N TYR A 74 -1.78 7.22 4.84
CA TYR A 74 -0.97 7.96 5.80
C TYR A 74 -1.46 9.40 5.84
N THR A 75 -1.55 9.98 7.04
CA THR A 75 -1.85 11.40 7.24
C THR A 75 -0.56 12.23 7.11
N HIS A 76 -0.68 13.56 7.15
CA HIS A 76 0.47 14.46 7.10
C HIS A 76 1.54 14.15 8.16
N GLU A 77 1.16 13.57 9.31
CA GLU A 77 2.09 13.19 10.39
C GLU A 77 2.91 11.93 10.07
N THR A 78 2.38 11.06 9.21
CA THR A 78 2.95 9.73 8.94
C THR A 78 3.36 9.52 7.48
N SER A 79 3.03 10.45 6.61
CA SER A 79 3.36 10.42 5.18
C SER A 79 4.88 10.52 4.93
N ASN A 80 5.35 9.85 3.89
CA ASN A 80 6.73 9.93 3.40
C ASN A 80 7.01 11.19 2.60
N ILE A 81 5.97 11.84 2.10
CA ILE A 81 6.04 13.08 1.31
C ILE A 81 5.40 14.23 2.07
N PRO A 82 5.84 15.47 1.86
CA PRO A 82 5.22 16.62 2.50
C PRO A 82 3.83 16.88 1.89
N ILE A 83 2.79 16.65 2.67
CA ILE A 83 1.39 16.87 2.29
C ILE A 83 0.68 17.79 3.30
N GLY A 84 -0.48 18.34 2.93
CA GLY A 84 -1.29 19.20 3.80
C GLY A 84 -1.95 18.45 4.96
N GLU A 85 -2.42 19.18 5.97
CA GLU A 85 -3.08 18.61 7.16
C GLU A 85 -4.36 17.83 6.81
N ASN A 86 -5.08 18.25 5.78
CA ASN A 86 -6.31 17.60 5.32
C ASN A 86 -6.08 16.66 4.12
N ASP A 87 -4.82 16.33 3.83
CA ASP A 87 -4.43 15.43 2.75
C ASP A 87 -4.11 14.03 3.29
N CYS A 88 -4.10 13.06 2.40
CA CYS A 88 -3.54 11.74 2.71
C CYS A 88 -2.66 11.23 1.58
N GLU A 89 -1.74 10.34 1.94
CA GLU A 89 -0.95 9.54 1.01
C GLU A 89 -1.45 8.10 1.04
N VAL A 90 -1.70 7.48 -0.11
CA VAL A 90 -2.10 6.07 -0.19
C VAL A 90 -0.94 5.18 -0.60
N GLY A 91 -0.83 4.03 0.06
CA GLY A 91 0.19 3.02 -0.23
C GLY A 91 -0.41 1.63 -0.32
N TYR A 92 0.18 0.76 -1.16
CA TYR A 92 -0.32 -0.60 -1.38
C TYR A 92 0.77 -1.55 -1.87
N TRP A 93 0.56 -2.83 -1.63
CA TRP A 93 1.31 -3.91 -2.26
C TRP A 93 0.45 -5.18 -2.33
N VAL A 94 0.77 -6.07 -3.25
CA VAL A 94 0.21 -7.44 -3.32
C VAL A 94 1.33 -8.45 -3.57
N GLY A 95 1.10 -9.67 -3.13
CA GLY A 95 2.00 -10.79 -3.38
C GLY A 95 2.25 -11.01 -4.87
N LYS A 96 3.48 -11.43 -5.20
CA LYS A 96 3.95 -11.60 -6.59
C LYS A 96 3.03 -12.47 -7.47
N PRO A 97 2.41 -13.57 -6.99
CA PRO A 97 1.47 -14.35 -7.80
C PRO A 97 0.25 -13.56 -8.32
N PHE A 98 -0.07 -12.42 -7.70
CA PHE A 98 -1.23 -11.60 -8.04
C PHE A 98 -0.89 -10.36 -8.87
N TRP A 99 0.36 -10.21 -9.30
CA TRP A 99 0.78 -9.11 -10.16
C TRP A 99 0.14 -9.20 -11.54
N ASN A 100 -0.06 -8.04 -12.18
CA ASN A 100 -0.65 -7.89 -13.51
C ASN A 100 -2.10 -8.41 -13.66
N GLN A 101 -2.79 -8.68 -12.54
CA GLN A 101 -4.19 -9.13 -12.52
C GLN A 101 -5.19 -8.03 -12.17
N GLY A 102 -4.72 -6.79 -11.99
CA GLY A 102 -5.56 -5.63 -11.68
C GLY A 102 -5.98 -5.51 -10.22
N ILE A 103 -5.52 -6.41 -9.33
CA ILE A 103 -5.90 -6.41 -7.91
C ILE A 103 -5.55 -5.09 -7.21
N CYS A 104 -4.31 -4.57 -7.38
CA CYS A 104 -3.95 -3.27 -6.80
C CYS A 104 -4.83 -2.13 -7.32
N THR A 105 -5.16 -2.13 -8.62
CA THR A 105 -6.05 -1.11 -9.20
C THR A 105 -7.45 -1.16 -8.59
N GLU A 106 -7.97 -2.36 -8.37
CA GLU A 106 -9.28 -2.59 -7.76
C GLU A 106 -9.29 -2.15 -6.28
N ALA A 107 -8.26 -2.55 -5.52
CA ALA A 107 -8.09 -2.14 -4.13
C ALA A 107 -7.91 -0.61 -3.98
N LEU A 108 -7.10 0.01 -4.86
CA LEU A 108 -6.87 1.46 -4.83
C LEU A 108 -8.14 2.25 -5.11
N LYS A 109 -9.01 1.79 -6.03
CA LYS A 109 -10.31 2.44 -6.27
C LYS A 109 -11.22 2.41 -5.05
N LEU A 110 -11.26 1.29 -4.31
CA LEU A 110 -12.01 1.21 -3.05
C LEU A 110 -11.45 2.16 -1.99
N MET A 111 -10.11 2.25 -1.91
CA MET A 111 -9.45 3.16 -0.96
C MET A 111 -9.69 4.62 -1.30
N LEU A 112 -9.67 4.98 -2.58
CA LEU A 112 -9.99 6.34 -3.05
C LEU A 112 -11.42 6.73 -2.67
N ASP A 113 -12.40 5.85 -2.93
CA ASP A 113 -13.79 6.08 -2.54
C ASP A 113 -13.91 6.31 -1.04
N TYR A 114 -13.24 5.50 -0.21
CA TYR A 114 -13.20 5.66 1.24
C TYR A 114 -12.55 6.97 1.68
N CYS A 115 -11.40 7.32 1.11
CA CYS A 115 -10.69 8.56 1.45
C CYS A 115 -11.50 9.81 1.09
N ILE A 116 -12.22 9.80 -0.02
CA ILE A 116 -13.04 10.93 -0.49
C ILE A 116 -14.35 11.01 0.30
N ASN A 117 -15.11 9.92 0.35
CA ASN A 117 -16.50 9.94 0.80
C ASN A 117 -16.67 9.71 2.30
N GLU A 118 -15.74 8.98 2.95
CA GLU A 118 -15.83 8.69 4.38
C GLU A 118 -14.87 9.53 5.22
N LYS A 119 -13.66 9.77 4.71
CA LYS A 119 -12.63 10.54 5.43
C LYS A 119 -12.58 12.01 5.03
N HIS A 120 -13.14 12.36 3.86
CA HIS A 120 -13.24 13.74 3.35
C HIS A 120 -11.88 14.44 3.20
N PHE A 121 -10.83 13.69 2.81
CA PHE A 121 -9.54 14.29 2.49
C PHE A 121 -9.64 15.22 1.28
N GLU A 122 -8.97 16.37 1.34
CA GLU A 122 -8.99 17.38 0.28
C GLU A 122 -8.14 16.96 -0.92
N ASN A 123 -6.97 16.37 -0.66
CA ASN A 123 -6.10 15.85 -1.70
C ASN A 123 -5.60 14.46 -1.33
N ILE A 124 -5.48 13.60 -2.35
CA ILE A 124 -4.93 12.26 -2.17
C ILE A 124 -3.66 12.16 -3.00
N TRP A 125 -2.60 11.75 -2.33
CA TRP A 125 -1.27 11.61 -2.88
C TRP A 125 -0.85 10.14 -2.89
N ALA A 126 0.13 9.81 -3.71
CA ALA A 126 0.80 8.52 -3.71
C ALA A 126 2.22 8.71 -4.22
N ASP A 127 3.09 7.78 -3.87
CA ASP A 127 4.43 7.73 -4.43
C ASP A 127 4.83 6.33 -4.88
N HIS A 128 5.89 6.23 -5.66
CA HIS A 128 6.54 4.98 -5.95
C HIS A 128 8.03 5.19 -6.20
N PHE A 129 8.85 4.21 -5.83
CA PHE A 129 10.27 4.22 -6.16
C PHE A 129 10.49 4.29 -7.67
N THR A 130 11.46 5.08 -8.12
CA THR A 130 11.78 5.25 -9.54
C THR A 130 12.05 3.90 -10.24
N GLY A 131 12.56 2.91 -9.49
CA GLY A 131 12.75 1.53 -9.94
C GLY A 131 11.49 0.67 -10.04
N ASN A 132 10.30 1.19 -9.61
CA ASN A 132 9.04 0.45 -9.63
C ASN A 132 7.95 1.11 -10.50
N PRO A 133 8.13 1.19 -11.83
CA PRO A 133 7.16 1.84 -12.72
C PRO A 133 5.81 1.10 -12.78
N ALA A 134 5.74 -0.15 -12.29
CA ALA A 134 4.48 -0.89 -12.23
C ALA A 134 3.49 -0.25 -11.25
N SER A 135 3.98 0.27 -10.10
CA SER A 135 3.15 1.03 -9.15
C SER A 135 2.61 2.31 -9.78
N GLY A 136 3.44 3.07 -10.51
CA GLY A 136 2.99 4.27 -11.24
C GLY A 136 1.85 3.98 -12.21
N ARG A 137 1.93 2.87 -12.98
CA ARG A 137 0.85 2.46 -13.88
C ARG A 137 -0.47 2.12 -13.17
N VAL A 138 -0.41 1.62 -11.94
CA VAL A 138 -1.61 1.40 -11.11
C VAL A 138 -2.22 2.75 -10.73
N MET A 139 -1.41 3.69 -10.29
CA MET A 139 -1.85 5.06 -9.94
C MET A 139 -2.50 5.75 -11.14
N GLU A 140 -1.84 5.76 -12.30
CA GLU A 140 -2.38 6.34 -13.54
C GLU A 140 -3.75 5.76 -13.94
N LYS A 141 -3.93 4.43 -13.83
CA LYS A 141 -5.20 3.76 -14.08
C LYS A 141 -6.31 4.14 -13.11
N CYS A 142 -5.95 4.68 -11.94
CA CYS A 142 -6.89 5.16 -10.93
C CYS A 142 -7.10 6.67 -10.95
N GLY A 143 -6.53 7.40 -11.92
CA GLY A 143 -6.72 8.86 -12.07
C GLY A 143 -5.66 9.72 -11.38
N PHE A 144 -4.56 9.12 -10.93
CA PHE A 144 -3.43 9.91 -10.46
C PHE A 144 -2.60 10.45 -11.63
N VAL A 145 -2.03 11.63 -11.43
CA VAL A 145 -1.16 12.31 -12.38
C VAL A 145 0.23 12.49 -11.77
N ASP A 146 1.27 12.17 -12.54
CA ASP A 146 2.66 12.45 -12.16
C ASP A 146 2.85 13.97 -11.99
N THR A 147 3.25 14.40 -10.81
CA THR A 147 3.46 15.82 -10.52
C THR A 147 4.80 16.36 -11.03
N GLY A 148 5.66 15.48 -11.51
CA GLY A 148 7.06 15.79 -11.85
C GLY A 148 7.97 15.96 -10.62
N MET A 149 7.45 15.87 -9.40
CA MET A 149 8.25 15.97 -8.18
C MET A 149 8.97 14.66 -7.90
N LEU A 150 10.21 14.80 -7.46
CA LEU A 150 11.02 13.70 -6.91
C LEU A 150 11.30 13.99 -5.43
N ASN A 151 11.08 13.00 -4.59
CA ASN A 151 11.38 13.09 -3.17
C ASN A 151 12.34 11.96 -2.76
N LYS A 152 13.06 12.16 -1.64
CA LYS A 152 13.90 11.11 -1.07
C LYS A 152 13.08 10.36 -0.03
N CYS A 153 12.86 9.07 -0.24
CA CYS A 153 12.25 8.24 0.78
C CYS A 153 13.24 8.04 1.94
N SER A 154 12.83 8.44 3.13
CA SER A 154 13.65 8.31 4.36
C SER A 154 13.45 6.99 5.09
N GLN A 155 12.46 6.20 4.71
CA GLN A 155 12.00 5.03 5.47
C GLN A 155 12.53 3.69 4.98
N LEU A 156 13.43 3.65 4.00
CA LEU A 156 14.06 2.39 3.60
C LEU A 156 14.90 1.83 4.75
N VAL A 157 14.46 0.71 5.25
CA VAL A 157 15.24 -0.13 6.16
C VAL A 157 16.39 -0.74 5.34
N GLY A 158 17.58 -0.17 5.49
CA GLY A 158 18.77 -0.60 4.74
C GLY A 158 19.70 0.54 4.31
N GLY A 159 19.28 1.79 4.49
CA GLY A 159 20.17 2.97 4.41
C GLY A 159 20.34 3.62 3.03
N ASP A 160 19.87 3.04 1.96
CA ASP A 160 19.91 3.66 0.63
C ASP A 160 18.61 4.46 0.41
N LYS A 161 18.77 5.79 0.37
CA LYS A 161 17.67 6.71 0.07
C LYS A 161 17.33 6.62 -1.41
N GLU A 162 16.35 5.81 -1.75
CA GLU A 162 15.82 5.78 -3.11
C GLU A 162 14.93 7.00 -3.38
N MET A 163 14.97 7.46 -4.62
CA MET A 163 14.09 8.53 -5.07
C MET A 163 12.71 7.97 -5.40
N VAL A 164 11.69 8.66 -4.93
CA VAL A 164 10.31 8.37 -5.27
C VAL A 164 9.74 9.44 -6.20
N LYS A 165 8.91 9.02 -7.14
CA LYS A 165 8.07 9.89 -7.95
C LYS A 165 6.76 10.12 -7.22
N VAL A 166 6.33 11.38 -7.16
CA VAL A 166 5.12 11.80 -6.45
C VAL A 166 3.97 12.00 -7.43
N PHE A 167 2.84 11.41 -7.10
CA PHE A 167 1.60 11.47 -7.85
C PHE A 167 0.50 12.14 -7.03
N LYS A 168 -0.39 12.84 -7.70
CA LYS A 168 -1.59 13.42 -7.09
C LYS A 168 -2.83 12.91 -7.80
N TYR A 169 -3.84 12.52 -7.04
CA TYR A 169 -5.16 12.18 -7.58
C TYR A 169 -5.84 13.43 -8.14
N ASN A 170 -6.38 13.30 -9.33
CA ASN A 170 -7.03 14.40 -10.07
C ASN A 170 -8.37 13.92 -10.65
N GLY A 171 -9.13 13.18 -9.81
CA GLY A 171 -10.39 12.56 -10.17
C GLY A 171 -11.56 13.49 -10.35
#